data_63d00bf2872563a3c3ae00a4bbf1bcc5
#
_entry.id   63d00bf2872563a3c3ae00a4bbf1bcc5
#
_cell.length_a   1.000
_cell.length_b   1.000
_cell.length_c   1.000
_cell.angle_alpha   90.00
_cell.angle_beta   90.00
_cell.angle_gamma   90.00
#
_symmetry.space_group_name_H-M   'P 1'
#
loop_
_entity.id
_entity.type
_entity.pdbx_description
1 polymer ?
#
loop_
_entity_poly.entity_id
_entity_poly.type
_entity_poly.pdbx_seq_one_letter_code
_entity_poly.pdbx_strand_id
1 'polypeptide(L)'
;EICACLVGSEMCIRDRFCDDFIMPCVEAGAVYEHSYLLGTSMARPVIAKKLVEIARKEGAVAICHGATGKGNDQIRFELGIKALAPDIKIIAPWRMTDVWTMQSREDEIAFCQAHGINLPFDAKHSYSRDRNLWHISHEGLELEDPSQAPNYDDMLVLSVTPEKAPDKETEITMTFEQGVPKTLNGKAMKVSEIITELNKLGGENGIGIVDIVENRVVGMKSRGVYETPGGTILMAAHDQLEELILDRETCLLYTSPSPRDMRR
;
A
#
# COMPACT_ATOMS: atom_id res chain seq x y z
N GLU A 1 13.84 -17.02 -16.50
CA GLU A 1 15.00 -16.79 -15.58
C GLU A 1 14.70 -15.69 -14.54
N ILE A 2 14.03 -14.59 -14.90
CA ILE A 2 13.66 -13.51 -13.96
C ILE A 2 12.71 -13.99 -12.87
N CYS A 3 11.74 -14.86 -13.20
CA CYS A 3 10.83 -15.45 -12.19
C CYS A 3 11.51 -16.39 -11.20
N ALA A 4 12.53 -17.14 -11.62
CA ALA A 4 13.26 -18.06 -10.73
C ALA A 4 14.13 -17.32 -9.71
N CYS A 5 14.65 -16.14 -10.05
CA CYS A 5 15.34 -15.25 -9.11
C CYS A 5 14.40 -14.60 -8.09
N LEU A 6 13.12 -14.42 -8.43
CA LEU A 6 12.13 -13.83 -7.53
C LEU A 6 11.67 -14.80 -6.42
N VAL A 7 11.59 -16.10 -6.67
CA VAL A 7 11.11 -17.10 -5.70
C VAL A 7 12.04 -17.23 -4.47
N GLY A 8 13.35 -17.13 -4.65
CA GLY A 8 14.32 -17.08 -3.54
C GLY A 8 14.44 -15.69 -2.88
N SER A 9 14.00 -14.63 -3.57
CA SER A 9 14.08 -13.25 -3.11
C SER A 9 12.77 -12.73 -2.47
N GLU A 10 11.64 -13.41 -2.62
CA GLU A 10 10.36 -12.97 -2.06
C GLU A 10 10.39 -12.79 -0.55
N MET A 11 10.99 -13.73 0.18
CA MET A 11 11.14 -13.58 1.64
C MET A 11 12.07 -12.40 1.99
N CYS A 12 13.17 -12.23 1.27
CA CYS A 12 14.08 -11.11 1.50
C CYS A 12 13.46 -9.75 1.13
N ILE A 13 12.67 -9.69 0.05
CA ILE A 13 11.97 -8.45 -0.34
C ILE A 13 10.87 -8.13 0.67
N ARG A 14 10.14 -9.12 1.14
CA ARG A 14 9.07 -8.97 2.13
C ARG A 14 9.62 -8.47 3.48
N ASP A 15 10.69 -9.08 3.97
CA ASP A 15 11.36 -8.67 5.21
C ASP A 15 11.92 -7.24 5.06
N ARG A 16 12.63 -6.93 3.97
CA ARG A 16 13.13 -5.57 3.69
C ARG A 16 12.02 -4.53 3.51
N PHE A 17 10.87 -4.91 2.96
CA PHE A 17 9.73 -4.01 2.90
C PHE A 17 9.23 -3.66 4.30
N CYS A 18 9.20 -4.64 5.21
CA CYS A 18 8.84 -4.41 6.60
C CYS A 18 9.87 -3.57 7.33
N ASP A 19 11.14 -3.98 7.29
CA ASP A 19 12.19 -3.41 8.12
C ASP A 19 12.62 -2.01 7.62
N ASP A 20 12.76 -1.83 6.30
CA ASP A 20 13.30 -0.60 5.69
C ASP A 20 12.23 0.45 5.38
N PHE A 21 10.93 0.08 5.31
CA PHE A 21 9.85 0.99 4.87
C PHE A 21 8.64 1.01 5.80
N ILE A 22 8.07 -0.13 6.18
CA ILE A 22 6.89 -0.17 7.03
C ILE A 22 7.25 0.33 8.44
N MET A 23 8.25 -0.28 9.08
CA MET A 23 8.60 0.07 10.46
C MET A 23 9.01 1.53 10.62
N PRO A 24 9.84 2.15 9.76
CA PRO A 24 10.10 3.58 9.85
C PRO A 24 8.83 4.46 9.72
N CYS A 25 7.83 4.03 8.95
CA CYS A 25 6.55 4.75 8.87
C CYS A 25 5.71 4.57 10.14
N VAL A 26 5.71 3.37 10.73
CA VAL A 26 5.04 3.10 12.01
C VAL A 26 5.68 3.93 13.13
N GLU A 27 7.00 3.88 13.25
CA GLU A 27 7.78 4.64 14.24
C GLU A 27 7.62 6.16 14.10
N ALA A 28 7.35 6.65 12.89
CA ALA A 28 7.09 8.05 12.61
C ALA A 28 5.60 8.43 12.75
N GLY A 29 4.71 7.51 13.12
CA GLY A 29 3.26 7.77 13.15
C GLY A 29 2.72 8.23 11.79
N ALA A 30 3.31 7.75 10.68
CA ALA A 30 3.05 8.29 9.34
C ALA A 30 1.67 7.88 8.83
N VAL A 31 0.76 8.85 8.76
CA VAL A 31 -0.61 8.69 8.27
C VAL A 31 -0.91 9.81 7.26
N TYR A 32 -1.50 9.47 6.12
CA TYR A 32 -1.93 10.44 5.13
C TYR A 32 -3.42 10.78 5.31
N GLU A 33 -3.75 12.08 5.29
CA GLU A 33 -5.11 12.60 5.43
C GLU A 33 -5.90 11.96 6.60
N HIS A 34 -5.22 11.73 7.74
CA HIS A 34 -5.74 11.23 9.03
C HIS A 34 -6.13 9.75 9.10
N SER A 35 -6.11 9.01 7.99
CA SER A 35 -6.60 7.62 8.00
C SER A 35 -5.85 6.65 7.10
N TYR A 36 -5.23 7.12 6.03
CA TYR A 36 -4.55 6.24 5.09
C TYR A 36 -3.13 5.89 5.54
N LEU A 37 -2.87 4.61 5.77
CA LEU A 37 -1.60 4.09 6.26
C LEU A 37 -0.54 3.85 5.17
N LEU A 38 -0.59 4.60 4.06
CA LEU A 38 0.45 4.74 3.04
C LEU A 38 0.87 3.45 2.31
N GLY A 39 0.07 2.38 2.30
CA GLY A 39 0.47 1.08 1.80
C GLY A 39 1.00 1.05 0.36
N THR A 40 0.35 1.74 -0.58
CA THR A 40 0.86 1.89 -1.95
C THR A 40 2.04 2.85 -2.02
N SER A 41 2.00 3.94 -1.23
CA SER A 41 3.04 4.97 -1.23
C SER A 41 4.39 4.44 -0.73
N MET A 42 4.39 3.53 0.25
CA MET A 42 5.61 2.87 0.73
C MET A 42 6.13 1.81 -0.25
N ALA A 43 5.24 1.09 -0.94
CA ALA A 43 5.62 -0.01 -1.81
C ALA A 43 6.36 0.44 -3.07
N ARG A 44 5.95 1.53 -3.70
CA ARG A 44 6.55 1.99 -4.97
C ARG A 44 8.02 2.41 -4.84
N PRO A 45 8.47 3.15 -3.81
CA PRO A 45 9.88 3.46 -3.59
C PRO A 45 10.76 2.21 -3.40
N VAL A 46 10.29 1.17 -2.70
CA VAL A 46 11.08 -0.06 -2.55
C VAL A 46 11.25 -0.78 -3.88
N ILE A 47 10.19 -0.81 -4.72
CA ILE A 47 10.26 -1.38 -6.06
C ILE A 47 11.23 -0.57 -6.92
N ALA A 48 11.14 0.76 -6.94
CA ALA A 48 12.04 1.63 -7.69
C ALA A 48 13.50 1.44 -7.28
N LYS A 49 13.78 1.38 -5.98
CA LYS A 49 15.12 1.08 -5.44
C LYS A 49 15.64 -0.25 -5.95
N LYS A 50 14.83 -1.29 -5.92
CA LYS A 50 15.21 -2.62 -6.38
C LYS A 50 15.45 -2.68 -7.87
N LEU A 51 14.61 -2.01 -8.66
CA LEU A 51 14.79 -1.89 -10.12
C LEU A 51 16.12 -1.20 -10.45
N VAL A 52 16.49 -0.14 -9.73
CA VAL A 52 17.78 0.54 -9.92
C VAL A 52 18.96 -0.37 -9.54
N GLU A 53 18.88 -1.10 -8.43
CA GLU A 53 19.89 -2.07 -8.04
C GLU A 53 20.13 -3.12 -9.13
N ILE A 54 19.04 -3.68 -9.69
CA ILE A 54 19.10 -4.67 -10.77
C ILE A 54 19.64 -4.03 -12.05
N ALA A 55 19.16 -2.86 -12.43
CA ALA A 55 19.61 -2.16 -13.63
C ALA A 55 21.12 -1.88 -13.59
N ARG A 56 21.64 -1.45 -12.44
CA ARG A 56 23.09 -1.24 -12.24
C ARG A 56 23.86 -2.55 -12.34
N LYS A 57 23.37 -3.62 -11.71
CA LYS A 57 24.00 -4.95 -11.75
C LYS A 57 24.09 -5.51 -13.16
N GLU A 58 23.02 -5.37 -13.94
CA GLU A 58 22.92 -5.90 -15.31
C GLU A 58 23.46 -4.93 -16.38
N GLY A 59 23.94 -3.74 -16.01
CA GLY A 59 24.40 -2.72 -16.95
C GLY A 59 23.29 -2.16 -17.83
N ALA A 60 22.04 -2.18 -17.38
CA ALA A 60 20.92 -1.69 -18.13
C ALA A 60 20.94 -0.16 -18.26
N VAL A 61 20.65 0.35 -19.44
CA VAL A 61 20.64 1.79 -19.76
C VAL A 61 19.26 2.44 -19.56
N ALA A 62 18.22 1.60 -19.36
CA ALA A 62 16.83 2.06 -19.19
C ALA A 62 16.07 1.13 -18.25
N ILE A 63 15.05 1.71 -17.59
CA ILE A 63 14.03 0.99 -16.81
C ILE A 63 12.68 1.29 -17.44
N CYS A 64 11.88 0.23 -17.70
CA CYS A 64 10.53 0.33 -18.22
C CYS A 64 9.52 0.03 -17.12
N HIS A 65 8.42 0.80 -17.07
CA HIS A 65 7.28 0.52 -16.19
C HIS A 65 5.95 0.72 -16.91
N GLY A 66 4.94 -0.04 -16.49
CA GLY A 66 3.59 -0.02 -17.06
C GLY A 66 2.59 0.84 -16.29
N ALA A 67 3.03 1.72 -15.39
CA ALA A 67 2.11 2.59 -14.67
C ALA A 67 1.42 3.56 -15.63
N THR A 68 0.10 3.76 -15.44
CA THR A 68 -0.72 4.62 -16.29
C THR A 68 -0.27 6.07 -16.22
N GLY A 69 -0.39 6.82 -17.32
CA GLY A 69 0.15 8.18 -17.47
C GLY A 69 -0.50 9.24 -16.56
N LYS A 70 -1.60 8.93 -15.88
CA LYS A 70 -2.35 9.84 -15.00
C LYS A 70 -2.34 9.43 -13.52
N GLY A 71 -1.65 8.33 -13.17
CA GLY A 71 -1.65 7.78 -11.81
C GLY A 71 -0.51 8.31 -10.94
N ASN A 72 -0.69 8.23 -9.60
CA ASN A 72 0.35 8.52 -8.63
C ASN A 72 1.57 7.58 -8.78
N ASP A 73 1.35 6.37 -9.23
CA ASP A 73 2.39 5.35 -9.32
C ASP A 73 3.46 5.70 -10.37
N GLN A 74 3.04 6.26 -11.50
CA GLN A 74 3.95 6.76 -12.52
C GLN A 74 4.94 7.77 -11.92
N ILE A 75 4.43 8.75 -11.16
CA ILE A 75 5.26 9.77 -10.51
C ILE A 75 6.19 9.14 -9.47
N ARG A 76 5.69 8.22 -8.64
CA ARG A 76 6.48 7.54 -7.61
C ARG A 76 7.62 6.74 -8.20
N PHE A 77 7.39 6.00 -9.30
CA PHE A 77 8.45 5.28 -10.00
C PHE A 77 9.48 6.23 -10.62
N GLU A 78 9.03 7.24 -11.35
CA GLU A 78 9.95 8.16 -12.02
C GLU A 78 10.80 8.95 -11.02
N LEU A 79 10.19 9.52 -9.99
CA LEU A 79 10.92 10.26 -8.95
C LEU A 79 11.88 9.35 -8.18
N GLY A 80 11.45 8.14 -7.81
CA GLY A 80 12.31 7.17 -7.12
C GLY A 80 13.51 6.74 -7.95
N ILE A 81 13.29 6.41 -9.23
CA ILE A 81 14.38 6.04 -10.15
C ILE A 81 15.31 7.21 -10.37
N LYS A 82 14.79 8.41 -10.64
CA LYS A 82 15.62 9.60 -10.89
C LYS A 82 16.40 10.06 -9.69
N ALA A 83 15.88 9.91 -8.48
CA ALA A 83 16.60 10.21 -7.25
C ALA A 83 17.80 9.28 -7.03
N LEU A 84 17.66 8.00 -7.40
CA LEU A 84 18.70 6.99 -7.18
C LEU A 84 19.65 6.80 -8.38
N ALA A 85 19.18 7.04 -9.59
CA ALA A 85 19.90 6.84 -10.83
C ALA A 85 19.47 7.84 -11.92
N PRO A 86 19.88 9.11 -11.82
CA PRO A 86 19.45 10.18 -12.75
C PRO A 86 19.89 9.95 -14.20
N ASP A 87 20.92 9.13 -14.42
CA ASP A 87 21.47 8.77 -15.73
C ASP A 87 20.68 7.67 -16.44
N ILE A 88 19.92 6.84 -15.71
CA ILE A 88 19.11 5.77 -16.30
C ILE A 88 17.88 6.39 -16.99
N LYS A 89 17.64 5.97 -18.25
CA LYS A 89 16.45 6.36 -18.99
C LYS A 89 15.21 5.67 -18.44
N ILE A 90 14.08 6.38 -18.46
CA ILE A 90 12.78 5.82 -18.08
C ILE A 90 11.95 5.64 -19.35
N ILE A 91 11.42 4.45 -19.54
CA ILE A 91 10.48 4.11 -20.61
C ILE A 91 9.12 3.92 -19.94
N ALA A 92 8.21 4.86 -20.19
CA ALA A 92 6.84 4.86 -19.69
C ALA A 92 5.85 4.84 -20.87
N PRO A 93 5.47 3.67 -21.40
CA PRO A 93 4.68 3.56 -22.65
C PRO A 93 3.41 4.38 -22.63
N TRP A 94 2.67 4.42 -21.54
CA TRP A 94 1.45 5.23 -21.38
C TRP A 94 1.62 6.74 -21.61
N ARG A 95 2.87 7.23 -21.64
CA ARG A 95 3.22 8.63 -21.95
C ARG A 95 3.86 8.78 -23.33
N MET A 96 4.06 7.70 -24.05
CA MET A 96 4.69 7.65 -25.37
C MET A 96 3.61 7.43 -26.43
N THR A 97 2.77 8.44 -26.66
CA THR A 97 1.59 8.36 -27.52
C THR A 97 1.90 8.12 -29.01
N ASP A 98 3.14 8.34 -29.42
CA ASP A 98 3.67 8.00 -30.76
C ASP A 98 3.96 6.52 -30.94
N VAL A 99 4.18 5.78 -29.84
CA VAL A 99 4.51 4.35 -29.84
C VAL A 99 3.38 3.50 -29.26
N TRP A 100 2.70 4.03 -28.24
CA TRP A 100 1.66 3.32 -27.48
C TRP A 100 0.28 3.85 -27.84
N THR A 101 -0.53 3.01 -28.48
CA THR A 101 -1.84 3.39 -29.04
C THR A 101 -3.02 3.11 -28.10
N MET A 102 -2.84 2.29 -27.07
CA MET A 102 -3.88 1.98 -26.10
C MET A 102 -4.05 3.16 -25.12
N GLN A 103 -5.30 3.62 -24.97
CA GLN A 103 -5.63 4.80 -24.15
C GLN A 103 -6.46 4.45 -22.91
N SER A 104 -7.04 3.26 -22.90
CA SER A 104 -7.95 2.81 -21.86
C SER A 104 -7.73 1.33 -21.51
N ARG A 105 -8.32 0.89 -20.40
CA ARG A 105 -8.37 -0.51 -20.01
C ARG A 105 -9.15 -1.37 -21.01
N GLU A 106 -10.17 -0.79 -21.62
CA GLU A 106 -10.97 -1.43 -22.66
C GLU A 106 -10.12 -1.76 -23.89
N ASP A 107 -9.23 -0.83 -24.30
CA ASP A 107 -8.30 -1.06 -25.40
C ASP A 107 -7.33 -2.20 -25.09
N GLU A 108 -6.81 -2.25 -23.86
CA GLU A 108 -5.93 -3.36 -23.43
C GLU A 108 -6.65 -4.69 -23.44
N ILE A 109 -7.91 -4.74 -22.99
CA ILE A 109 -8.73 -5.95 -23.01
C ILE A 109 -8.99 -6.40 -24.45
N ALA A 110 -9.37 -5.48 -25.32
CA ALA A 110 -9.58 -5.76 -26.74
C ALA A 110 -8.29 -6.29 -27.41
N PHE A 111 -7.15 -5.70 -27.06
CA PHE A 111 -5.85 -6.19 -27.51
C PHE A 111 -5.57 -7.62 -27.03
N CYS A 112 -5.79 -7.90 -25.75
CA CYS A 112 -5.61 -9.23 -25.19
C CYS A 112 -6.49 -10.28 -25.89
N GLN A 113 -7.76 -9.95 -26.11
CA GLN A 113 -8.71 -10.81 -26.83
C GLN A 113 -8.27 -11.08 -28.27
N ALA A 114 -7.85 -10.03 -28.99
CA ALA A 114 -7.37 -10.15 -30.37
C ALA A 114 -6.12 -11.02 -30.51
N HIS A 115 -5.31 -11.09 -29.46
CA HIS A 115 -4.04 -11.87 -29.46
C HIS A 115 -4.14 -13.20 -28.67
N GLY A 116 -5.34 -13.61 -28.27
CA GLY A 116 -5.57 -14.87 -27.56
C GLY A 116 -4.95 -14.93 -26.15
N ILE A 117 -4.73 -13.76 -25.53
CA ILE A 117 -4.23 -13.67 -24.16
C ILE A 117 -5.42 -13.79 -23.21
N ASN A 118 -5.43 -14.85 -22.41
CA ASN A 118 -6.49 -15.06 -21.42
C ASN A 118 -6.28 -14.14 -20.22
N LEU A 119 -7.30 -13.35 -19.91
CA LEU A 119 -7.33 -12.52 -18.71
C LEU A 119 -7.95 -13.30 -17.54
N PRO A 120 -7.37 -13.25 -16.34
CA PRO A 120 -7.85 -14.00 -15.17
C PRO A 120 -9.06 -13.36 -14.49
N PHE A 121 -9.68 -12.34 -15.09
CA PHE A 121 -10.76 -11.56 -14.49
C PHE A 121 -11.80 -11.14 -15.54
N ASP A 122 -13.03 -10.94 -15.10
CA ASP A 122 -14.07 -10.28 -15.88
C ASP A 122 -13.91 -8.76 -15.79
N ALA A 123 -13.65 -8.15 -16.95
CA ALA A 123 -13.39 -6.71 -17.08
C ALA A 123 -14.54 -5.81 -16.59
N LYS A 124 -15.77 -6.30 -16.59
CA LYS A 124 -16.96 -5.51 -16.22
C LYS A 124 -17.23 -5.44 -14.73
N HIS A 125 -16.62 -6.31 -13.93
CA HIS A 125 -16.94 -6.47 -12.51
C HIS A 125 -15.68 -6.50 -11.62
N SER A 126 -14.56 -5.95 -12.07
CA SER A 126 -13.36 -5.99 -11.26
C SER A 126 -12.89 -4.60 -10.83
N TYR A 127 -12.77 -4.41 -9.51
CA TYR A 127 -12.08 -3.26 -8.95
C TYR A 127 -10.62 -3.21 -9.39
N SER A 128 -10.08 -2.01 -9.53
CA SER A 128 -8.64 -1.83 -9.60
C SER A 128 -8.07 -2.04 -8.21
N ARG A 129 -7.13 -3.00 -8.07
CA ARG A 129 -6.59 -3.40 -6.78
C ARG A 129 -5.07 -3.36 -6.79
N ASP A 130 -4.49 -2.71 -5.76
CA ASP A 130 -3.08 -2.82 -5.41
C ASP A 130 -2.94 -3.57 -4.10
N ARG A 131 -2.22 -4.69 -4.12
CA ARG A 131 -2.03 -5.54 -2.94
C ARG A 131 -0.56 -5.70 -2.61
N ASN A 132 -0.23 -5.55 -1.33
CA ASN A 132 1.05 -5.93 -0.74
C ASN A 132 0.84 -6.52 0.66
N LEU A 133 1.92 -6.74 1.41
CA LEU A 133 1.83 -7.30 2.76
C LEU A 133 1.09 -6.38 3.74
N TRP A 134 1.19 -5.06 3.55
CA TRP A 134 0.63 -4.06 4.46
C TRP A 134 -0.85 -3.81 4.23
N HIS A 135 -1.30 -3.80 2.95
CA HIS A 135 -2.66 -3.44 2.61
C HIS A 135 -3.15 -3.99 1.27
N ILE A 136 -4.43 -3.79 1.01
CA ILE A 136 -5.03 -3.82 -0.32
C ILE A 136 -5.85 -2.55 -0.54
N SER A 137 -5.75 -1.95 -1.73
CA SER A 137 -6.59 -0.85 -2.18
C SER A 137 -7.65 -1.34 -3.17
N HIS A 138 -8.80 -0.68 -3.18
CA HIS A 138 -9.88 -0.89 -4.13
C HIS A 138 -10.27 0.45 -4.72
N GLU A 139 -10.27 0.56 -6.05
CA GLU A 139 -10.67 1.74 -6.81
C GLU A 139 -11.56 1.31 -7.99
N GLY A 140 -12.35 2.25 -8.53
CA GLY A 140 -13.21 2.02 -9.69
C GLY A 140 -14.63 1.59 -9.35
N LEU A 141 -15.40 1.23 -10.38
CA LEU A 141 -16.82 0.86 -10.29
C LEU A 141 -17.65 1.94 -9.56
N GLU A 142 -18.48 1.54 -8.58
CA GLU A 142 -19.32 2.48 -7.82
C GLU A 142 -18.52 3.52 -7.03
N LEU A 143 -17.24 3.29 -6.77
CA LEU A 143 -16.39 4.27 -6.07
C LEU A 143 -16.08 5.52 -6.90
N GLU A 144 -16.28 5.46 -8.23
CA GLU A 144 -16.15 6.63 -9.11
C GLU A 144 -17.25 7.67 -8.88
N ASP A 145 -18.41 7.24 -8.33
CA ASP A 145 -19.51 8.13 -7.94
C ASP A 145 -19.55 8.26 -6.42
N PRO A 146 -19.16 9.42 -5.85
CA PRO A 146 -19.17 9.63 -4.40
C PRO A 146 -20.55 9.49 -3.73
N SER A 147 -21.64 9.53 -4.51
CA SER A 147 -23.01 9.34 -4.01
C SER A 147 -23.40 7.88 -3.81
N GLN A 148 -22.62 6.94 -4.35
CA GLN A 148 -22.86 5.52 -4.24
C GLN A 148 -22.21 4.95 -2.98
N ALA A 149 -22.94 4.06 -2.29
CA ALA A 149 -22.36 3.29 -1.20
C ALA A 149 -21.41 2.20 -1.75
N PRO A 150 -20.27 1.92 -1.09
CA PRO A 150 -19.40 0.84 -1.52
C PRO A 150 -20.07 -0.53 -1.30
N ASN A 151 -19.88 -1.43 -2.25
CA ASN A 151 -20.36 -2.81 -2.12
C ASN A 151 -19.28 -3.67 -1.42
N TYR A 152 -19.23 -3.59 -0.10
CA TYR A 152 -18.25 -4.32 0.70
C TYR A 152 -18.33 -5.83 0.54
N ASP A 153 -19.49 -6.41 0.19
CA ASP A 153 -19.63 -7.86 0.02
C ASP A 153 -18.83 -8.40 -1.16
N ASP A 154 -18.72 -7.63 -2.25
CA ASP A 154 -17.96 -8.00 -3.43
C ASP A 154 -16.52 -7.44 -3.41
N MET A 155 -16.30 -6.40 -2.61
CA MET A 155 -15.06 -5.64 -2.62
C MET A 155 -14.00 -6.24 -1.69
N LEU A 156 -14.36 -6.53 -0.43
CA LEU A 156 -13.42 -6.89 0.61
C LEU A 156 -12.75 -8.24 0.36
N VAL A 157 -11.44 -8.30 0.64
CA VAL A 157 -10.58 -9.46 0.40
C VAL A 157 -9.84 -9.89 1.66
N LEU A 158 -9.44 -8.93 2.50
CA LEU A 158 -8.69 -9.19 3.73
C LEU A 158 -9.59 -9.17 4.96
N SER A 159 -10.62 -8.35 4.94
CA SER A 159 -11.47 -8.05 6.10
C SER A 159 -12.91 -8.48 5.85
N VAL A 160 -13.62 -8.76 6.91
CA VAL A 160 -15.09 -8.81 6.92
C VAL A 160 -15.64 -7.45 7.36
N THR A 161 -16.90 -7.14 7.05
CA THR A 161 -17.52 -5.94 7.61
C THR A 161 -17.74 -6.10 9.12
N PRO A 162 -17.82 -5.00 9.90
CA PRO A 162 -18.06 -5.08 11.35
C PRO A 162 -19.32 -5.89 11.71
N GLU A 163 -20.36 -5.85 10.88
CA GLU A 163 -21.60 -6.61 11.09
C GLU A 163 -21.41 -8.13 10.95
N LYS A 164 -20.36 -8.55 10.23
CA LYS A 164 -20.00 -9.98 10.04
C LYS A 164 -18.90 -10.43 10.97
N ALA A 165 -18.31 -9.51 11.73
CA ALA A 165 -17.27 -9.83 12.71
C ALA A 165 -17.84 -10.61 13.90
N PRO A 166 -17.01 -11.40 14.61
CA PRO A 166 -17.43 -12.11 15.81
C PRO A 166 -17.90 -11.15 16.92
N ASP A 167 -18.97 -11.51 17.64
CA ASP A 167 -19.41 -10.76 18.83
C ASP A 167 -18.45 -10.88 20.02
N LYS A 168 -17.59 -11.90 20.00
CA LYS A 168 -16.61 -12.13 21.05
C LYS A 168 -15.31 -11.41 20.73
N GLU A 169 -14.80 -10.63 21.67
CA GLU A 169 -13.49 -9.98 21.58
C GLU A 169 -12.34 -10.97 21.38
N THR A 170 -11.33 -10.56 20.64
CA THR A 170 -10.09 -11.29 20.42
C THR A 170 -8.95 -10.53 21.05
N GLU A 171 -8.44 -11.04 22.18
CA GLU A 171 -7.28 -10.45 22.86
C GLU A 171 -5.98 -10.89 22.19
N ILE A 172 -5.05 -9.94 22.02
CA ILE A 172 -3.69 -10.20 21.56
C ILE A 172 -2.68 -9.53 22.49
N THR A 173 -1.49 -10.12 22.58
CA THR A 173 -0.37 -9.57 23.33
C THR A 173 0.82 -9.42 22.41
N MET A 174 1.40 -8.22 22.37
CA MET A 174 2.63 -7.95 21.63
C MET A 174 3.70 -7.42 22.57
N THR A 175 4.96 -7.80 22.34
CA THR A 175 6.12 -7.17 22.99
C THR A 175 6.92 -6.40 21.95
N PHE A 176 7.45 -5.27 22.38
CA PHE A 176 8.24 -4.38 21.54
C PHE A 176 9.64 -4.17 22.11
N GLU A 177 10.60 -3.97 21.25
CA GLU A 177 11.95 -3.57 21.60
C GLU A 177 12.38 -2.44 20.65
N GLN A 178 12.70 -1.27 21.21
CA GLN A 178 13.03 -0.07 20.46
C GLN A 178 11.96 0.30 19.39
N GLY A 179 10.68 0.22 19.73
CA GLY A 179 9.58 0.51 18.81
C GLY A 179 9.22 -0.61 17.83
N VAL A 180 10.03 -1.68 17.73
CA VAL A 180 9.82 -2.78 16.79
C VAL A 180 9.15 -3.96 17.47
N PRO A 181 8.03 -4.53 16.94
CA PRO A 181 7.38 -5.69 17.52
C PRO A 181 8.28 -6.93 17.43
N LYS A 182 8.39 -7.70 18.52
CA LYS A 182 9.24 -8.90 18.63
C LYS A 182 8.44 -10.17 18.83
N THR A 183 7.33 -10.10 19.54
CA THR A 183 6.48 -11.26 19.78
C THR A 183 5.02 -10.95 19.53
N LEU A 184 4.28 -11.98 19.15
CA LEU A 184 2.82 -11.96 19.12
C LEU A 184 2.32 -13.18 19.90
N ASN A 185 1.47 -12.96 20.91
CA ASN A 185 0.93 -13.99 21.79
C ASN A 185 2.02 -14.90 22.40
N GLY A 186 3.14 -14.27 22.83
CA GLY A 186 4.29 -14.94 23.44
C GLY A 186 5.21 -15.68 22.47
N LYS A 187 4.92 -15.69 21.16
CA LYS A 187 5.76 -16.32 20.15
C LYS A 187 6.66 -15.28 19.49
N ALA A 188 7.98 -15.51 19.51
CA ALA A 188 8.95 -14.68 18.78
C ALA A 188 8.79 -14.86 17.26
N MET A 189 8.69 -13.78 16.54
CA MET A 189 8.41 -13.77 15.10
C MET A 189 9.13 -12.60 14.43
N LYS A 190 9.38 -12.70 13.13
CA LYS A 190 9.80 -11.56 12.31
C LYS A 190 8.65 -10.56 12.16
N VAL A 191 8.97 -9.30 11.91
CA VAL A 191 7.97 -8.25 11.67
C VAL A 191 7.01 -8.64 10.53
N SER A 192 7.53 -9.19 9.44
CA SER A 192 6.72 -9.64 8.30
C SER A 192 5.73 -10.76 8.65
N GLU A 193 6.11 -11.65 9.56
CA GLU A 193 5.24 -12.73 10.06
C GLU A 193 4.20 -12.17 11.02
N ILE A 194 4.58 -11.23 11.91
CA ILE A 194 3.66 -10.52 12.81
C ILE A 194 2.59 -9.79 12.00
N ILE A 195 2.98 -9.00 10.99
CA ILE A 195 2.03 -8.28 10.13
C ILE A 195 1.09 -9.27 9.42
N THR A 196 1.61 -10.39 8.94
CA THR A 196 0.80 -11.42 8.27
C THR A 196 -0.26 -11.99 9.22
N GLU A 197 0.11 -12.31 10.44
CA GLU A 197 -0.83 -12.84 11.45
C GLU A 197 -1.82 -11.75 11.92
N LEU A 198 -1.35 -10.52 12.11
CA LEU A 198 -2.23 -9.39 12.44
C LEU A 198 -3.23 -9.09 11.32
N ASN A 199 -2.84 -9.23 10.05
CA ASN A 199 -3.77 -9.10 8.92
C ASN A 199 -4.89 -10.13 8.99
N LYS A 200 -4.57 -11.37 9.35
CA LYS A 200 -5.57 -12.42 9.52
C LYS A 200 -6.49 -12.11 10.70
N LEU A 201 -5.93 -11.88 11.87
CA LEU A 201 -6.70 -11.58 13.09
C LEU A 201 -7.56 -10.32 12.93
N GLY A 202 -7.00 -9.23 12.39
CA GLY A 202 -7.72 -7.99 12.17
C GLY A 202 -8.81 -8.13 11.11
N GLY A 203 -8.51 -8.85 10.03
CA GLY A 203 -9.48 -9.12 8.96
C GLY A 203 -10.69 -9.90 9.46
N GLU A 204 -10.47 -10.98 10.24
CA GLU A 204 -11.53 -11.78 10.86
C GLU A 204 -12.39 -10.96 11.85
N ASN A 205 -11.84 -9.91 12.43
CA ASN A 205 -12.52 -9.03 13.39
C ASN A 205 -13.02 -7.70 12.79
N GLY A 206 -13.05 -7.57 11.45
CA GLY A 206 -13.61 -6.40 10.78
C GLY A 206 -12.81 -5.12 10.98
N ILE A 207 -11.50 -5.22 11.22
CA ILE A 207 -10.61 -4.08 11.48
C ILE A 207 -9.94 -3.60 10.20
N GLY A 208 -9.70 -2.27 10.13
CA GLY A 208 -8.81 -1.67 9.14
C GLY A 208 -9.44 -1.40 7.77
N ILE A 209 -10.75 -1.26 7.70
CA ILE A 209 -11.48 -0.81 6.51
C ILE A 209 -11.60 0.71 6.55
N VAL A 210 -11.13 1.38 5.49
CA VAL A 210 -11.18 2.84 5.38
C VAL A 210 -11.68 3.23 3.99
N ASP A 211 -12.78 4.00 3.94
CA ASP A 211 -13.33 4.59 2.71
C ASP A 211 -13.03 6.09 2.74
N ILE A 212 -12.18 6.55 1.83
CA ILE A 212 -11.72 7.95 1.80
C ILE A 212 -11.72 8.55 0.42
N VAL A 213 -11.93 9.86 0.38
CA VAL A 213 -11.68 10.70 -0.80
C VAL A 213 -10.35 11.43 -0.57
N GLU A 214 -9.29 10.95 -1.19
CA GLU A 214 -7.93 11.46 -1.02
C GLU A 214 -7.52 12.44 -2.12
N ASN A 215 -6.48 13.22 -1.85
CA ASN A 215 -5.83 14.07 -2.84
C ASN A 215 -4.66 13.33 -3.49
N ARG A 216 -4.69 13.15 -4.80
CA ARG A 216 -3.55 12.63 -5.56
C ARG A 216 -2.47 13.71 -5.73
N VAL A 217 -1.21 13.28 -5.86
CA VAL A 217 -0.06 14.18 -6.13
C VAL A 217 -0.30 15.06 -7.36
N VAL A 218 -1.01 14.55 -8.35
CA VAL A 218 -1.39 15.28 -9.58
C VAL A 218 -2.53 16.29 -9.38
N GLY A 219 -3.02 16.49 -8.15
CA GLY A 219 -4.05 17.48 -7.83
C GLY A 219 -5.50 17.01 -8.05
N MET A 220 -5.72 15.77 -8.40
CA MET A 220 -7.06 15.19 -8.57
C MET A 220 -7.56 14.59 -7.26
N LYS A 221 -8.88 14.62 -7.05
CA LYS A 221 -9.54 13.81 -6.01
C LYS A 221 -9.72 12.38 -6.53
N SER A 222 -9.60 11.41 -5.63
CA SER A 222 -9.88 10.01 -5.91
C SER A 222 -10.48 9.37 -4.68
N ARG A 223 -11.52 8.55 -4.87
CA ARG A 223 -12.07 7.74 -3.79
C ARG A 223 -11.51 6.34 -3.88
N GLY A 224 -11.13 5.81 -2.74
CA GLY A 224 -10.67 4.43 -2.60
C GLY A 224 -11.10 3.83 -1.28
N VAL A 225 -11.28 2.52 -1.28
CA VAL A 225 -11.45 1.72 -0.06
C VAL A 225 -10.16 0.96 0.18
N TYR A 226 -9.66 1.06 1.40
CA TYR A 226 -8.42 0.43 1.82
C TYR A 226 -8.69 -0.58 2.92
N GLU A 227 -8.07 -1.75 2.81
CA GLU A 227 -8.03 -2.73 3.88
C GLU A 227 -6.60 -2.83 4.41
N THR A 228 -6.40 -2.45 5.68
CA THR A 228 -5.08 -2.47 6.34
C THR A 228 -5.24 -3.04 7.76
N PRO A 229 -5.77 -4.26 7.91
CA PRO A 229 -6.14 -4.79 9.22
C PRO A 229 -4.96 -4.90 10.18
N GLY A 230 -3.87 -5.53 9.77
CA GLY A 230 -2.68 -5.67 10.61
C GLY A 230 -1.98 -4.35 10.88
N GLY A 231 -1.96 -3.46 9.87
CA GLY A 231 -1.39 -2.13 10.03
C GLY A 231 -2.16 -1.27 11.03
N THR A 232 -3.47 -1.33 11.01
CA THR A 232 -4.32 -0.61 11.98
C THR A 232 -4.06 -1.08 13.41
N ILE A 233 -3.96 -2.40 13.62
CA ILE A 233 -3.63 -2.96 14.94
C ILE A 233 -2.23 -2.53 15.38
N LEU A 234 -1.23 -2.62 14.50
CA LEU A 234 0.15 -2.29 14.82
C LEU A 234 0.31 -0.80 15.14
N MET A 235 -0.31 0.09 14.36
CA MET A 235 -0.32 1.53 14.62
C MET A 235 -0.97 1.84 15.97
N ALA A 236 -2.14 1.28 16.25
CA ALA A 236 -2.82 1.49 17.53
C ALA A 236 -1.98 1.01 18.73
N ALA A 237 -1.29 -0.13 18.60
CA ALA A 237 -0.40 -0.62 19.65
C ALA A 237 0.83 0.28 19.83
N HIS A 238 1.38 0.80 18.73
CA HIS A 238 2.51 1.73 18.76
C HIS A 238 2.14 3.07 19.39
N ASP A 239 0.98 3.63 19.05
CA ASP A 239 0.45 4.86 19.63
C ASP A 239 0.31 4.73 21.15
N GLN A 240 -0.18 3.61 21.66
CA GLN A 240 -0.29 3.35 23.11
C GLN A 240 1.09 3.28 23.79
N LEU A 241 2.12 2.77 23.11
CA LEU A 241 3.49 2.81 23.61
C LEU A 241 4.04 4.25 23.66
N GLU A 242 3.79 5.04 22.63
CA GLU A 242 4.22 6.43 22.57
C GLU A 242 3.57 7.23 23.70
N GLU A 243 2.27 7.09 23.95
CA GLU A 243 1.58 7.70 25.08
C GLU A 243 2.24 7.39 26.44
N LEU A 244 2.77 6.18 26.58
CA LEU A 244 3.43 5.73 27.82
C LEU A 244 4.85 6.26 27.97
N ILE A 245 5.63 6.34 26.88
CA ILE A 245 7.08 6.55 26.94
C ILE A 245 7.51 7.97 26.57
N LEU A 246 6.72 8.70 25.78
CA LEU A 246 7.05 10.07 25.40
C LEU A 246 6.89 11.04 26.57
N ASP A 247 7.80 12.00 26.67
CA ASP A 247 7.67 13.07 27.62
C ASP A 247 6.50 14.01 27.26
N ARG A 248 6.03 14.77 28.26
CA ARG A 248 4.88 15.65 28.12
C ARG A 248 5.01 16.64 26.96
N GLU A 249 6.17 17.25 26.79
CA GLU A 249 6.36 18.30 25.78
C GLU A 249 6.30 17.71 24.36
N THR A 250 6.87 16.54 24.17
CA THR A 250 6.79 15.79 22.90
C THR A 250 5.36 15.37 22.62
N CYS A 251 4.65 14.78 23.58
CA CYS A 251 3.24 14.42 23.41
C CYS A 251 2.38 15.61 23.00
N LEU A 252 2.53 16.76 23.66
CA LEU A 252 1.76 17.95 23.34
C LEU A 252 2.10 18.54 21.97
N LEU A 253 3.34 18.38 21.50
CA LEU A 253 3.73 18.81 20.16
C LEU A 253 3.02 18.00 19.08
N TYR A 254 2.92 16.68 19.25
CA TYR A 254 2.26 15.79 18.29
C TYR A 254 0.73 15.90 18.30
N THR A 255 0.13 16.08 19.48
CA THR A 255 -1.33 16.09 19.63
C THR A 255 -1.97 17.47 19.58
N SER A 256 -1.17 18.53 19.65
CA SER A 256 -1.69 19.90 19.54
C SER A 256 -2.13 20.21 18.11
N PRO A 257 -3.36 20.75 17.93
CA PRO A 257 -3.84 21.11 16.61
C PRO A 257 -2.95 22.18 15.98
N SER A 258 -2.58 21.98 14.73
CA SER A 258 -1.83 22.99 13.98
C SER A 258 -2.68 24.22 13.68
N PRO A 259 -2.08 25.39 13.36
CA PRO A 259 -2.84 26.56 12.94
C PRO A 259 -3.74 26.32 11.70
N ARG A 260 -3.45 25.27 10.90
CA ARG A 260 -4.32 24.85 9.79
C ARG A 260 -5.57 24.14 10.28
N ASP A 261 -5.45 23.31 11.31
CA ASP A 261 -6.57 22.55 11.88
C ASP A 261 -7.55 23.48 12.60
N MET A 262 -7.05 24.57 13.19
CA MET A 262 -7.85 25.57 13.89
C MET A 262 -8.62 26.52 12.95
N ARG A 263 -8.41 26.45 11.63
CA ARG A 263 -9.08 27.31 10.63
C ARG A 263 -10.23 26.62 9.89
N ARG A 264 -10.61 25.43 10.28
CA ARG A 264 -11.76 24.70 9.72
C ARG A 264 -13.02 24.90 10.53
#